data_dd4054bce96615521a1d25e12d6c1728
#
_entry.id   dd4054bce96615521a1d25e12d6c1728
#
_cell.length_a   1.000
_cell.length_b   1.000
_cell.length_c   1.000
_cell.angle_alpha   90.00
_cell.angle_beta   90.00
_cell.angle_gamma   90.00
#
_symmetry.space_group_name_H-M   'P 1'
#
loop_
_entity.id
_entity.type
_entity.pdbx_description
1 polymer ?
#
loop_
_entity_poly.entity_id
_entity_poly.type
_entity_poly.pdbx_seq_one_letter_code
_entity_poly.pdbx_strand_id
1 'polypeptide(L)'
;MRGLTKLTLAAIVSMAITGCATMNVSSHVEPGLDISKYHTYDWGPADALPTGDPRLDKDPFFQDHVQGAVEKSMAGRGLEWATTGSPDLRIHYHANISERIEIDQLDRDRGYCSGEGCTPAVMTYEAGTLVIDVIDARTNKLVWRGWAQHAVKGMLENQDTMTRQIDEAVARMFARFPRPL
;
A
#
# COMPACT_ATOMS: atom_id res chain seq x y z
N MET A 1 -15.19 47.85 -44.98
CA MET A 1 -15.98 46.62 -44.64
C MET A 1 -15.08 45.67 -43.86
N ARG A 2 -15.50 45.37 -42.66
CA ARG A 2 -14.68 44.79 -41.58
C ARG A 2 -14.69 43.26 -41.70
N GLY A 3 -13.53 42.66 -41.92
CA GLY A 3 -13.34 41.20 -41.83
C GLY A 3 -12.80 40.81 -40.42
N LEU A 4 -13.65 40.20 -39.62
CA LEU A 4 -13.26 39.66 -38.31
C LEU A 4 -12.57 38.31 -38.51
N THR A 5 -11.26 38.28 -38.33
CA THR A 5 -10.49 37.06 -38.24
C THR A 5 -10.69 36.43 -36.86
N LYS A 6 -11.43 35.37 -36.80
CA LYS A 6 -11.60 34.54 -35.57
C LYS A 6 -10.35 33.72 -35.38
N LEU A 7 -9.52 34.09 -34.38
CA LEU A 7 -8.43 33.27 -33.87
C LEU A 7 -9.01 32.19 -32.99
N THR A 8 -9.08 30.96 -33.48
CA THR A 8 -9.38 29.78 -32.69
C THR A 8 -8.13 29.31 -31.95
N LEU A 9 -8.07 29.60 -30.67
CA LEU A 9 -7.02 29.14 -29.76
C LEU A 9 -7.30 27.66 -29.45
N ALA A 10 -6.60 26.74 -30.10
CA ALA A 10 -6.64 25.33 -29.80
C ALA A 10 -5.79 25.06 -28.55
N ALA A 11 -6.43 24.92 -27.41
CA ALA A 11 -5.79 24.48 -26.17
C ALA A 11 -5.45 22.98 -26.26
N ILE A 12 -4.19 22.66 -26.53
CA ILE A 12 -3.68 21.31 -26.47
C ILE A 12 -3.51 20.97 -24.98
N VAL A 13 -4.46 20.23 -24.42
CA VAL A 13 -4.32 19.61 -23.10
C VAL A 13 -3.38 18.42 -23.25
N SER A 14 -2.11 18.64 -22.94
CA SER A 14 -1.14 17.54 -22.80
C SER A 14 -1.50 16.75 -21.56
N MET A 15 -2.20 15.64 -21.73
CA MET A 15 -2.31 14.59 -20.68
C MET A 15 -0.93 13.95 -20.52
N ALA A 16 -0.18 14.40 -19.53
CA ALA A 16 0.98 13.68 -19.06
C ALA A 16 0.50 12.33 -18.47
N ILE A 17 0.58 11.28 -19.26
CA ILE A 17 0.40 9.90 -18.78
C ILE A 17 1.68 9.60 -17.99
N THR A 18 1.70 9.95 -16.71
CA THR A 18 2.70 9.45 -15.78
C THR A 18 2.39 7.97 -15.61
N GLY A 19 3.23 7.14 -16.21
CA GLY A 19 3.22 5.68 -15.98
C GLY A 19 3.55 5.41 -14.51
N CYS A 20 2.53 5.49 -13.66
CA CYS A 20 2.64 5.05 -12.28
C CYS A 20 2.77 3.53 -12.30
N ALA A 21 3.88 3.00 -11.80
CA ALA A 21 3.96 1.61 -11.42
C ALA A 21 2.74 1.33 -10.51
N THR A 22 1.86 0.42 -10.96
CA THR A 22 0.58 0.21 -10.29
C THR A 22 0.79 -0.52 -8.97
N MET A 23 0.43 0.13 -7.86
CA MET A 23 0.39 -0.52 -6.55
C MET A 23 -0.73 -1.56 -6.52
N ASN A 24 -0.37 -2.81 -6.25
CA ASN A 24 -1.33 -3.90 -6.06
C ASN A 24 -1.81 -3.91 -4.61
N VAL A 25 -3.12 -3.79 -4.41
CA VAL A 25 -3.72 -3.78 -3.07
C VAL A 25 -4.86 -4.78 -3.00
N SER A 26 -4.91 -5.54 -1.92
CA SER A 26 -6.01 -6.48 -1.63
C SER A 26 -6.31 -6.53 -0.14
N SER A 27 -7.38 -7.22 0.24
CA SER A 27 -7.77 -7.42 1.63
C SER A 27 -8.55 -8.70 1.81
N HIS A 28 -8.52 -9.22 3.04
CA HIS A 28 -9.39 -10.28 3.54
C HIS A 28 -10.20 -9.74 4.71
N VAL A 29 -11.48 -10.09 4.75
CA VAL A 29 -12.40 -9.75 5.84
C VAL A 29 -12.98 -11.05 6.36
N GLU A 30 -12.98 -11.24 7.69
CA GLU A 30 -13.62 -12.40 8.31
C GLU A 30 -15.12 -12.42 7.98
N PRO A 31 -15.66 -13.55 7.47
CA PRO A 31 -17.06 -13.66 7.16
C PRO A 31 -17.96 -13.35 8.36
N GLY A 32 -18.93 -12.46 8.16
CA GLY A 32 -19.86 -12.07 9.24
C GLY A 32 -19.28 -11.06 10.25
N LEU A 33 -18.13 -10.45 9.94
CA LEU A 33 -17.56 -9.39 10.77
C LEU A 33 -18.54 -8.22 10.90
N ASP A 34 -18.90 -7.90 12.14
CA ASP A 34 -19.63 -6.71 12.50
C ASP A 34 -18.66 -5.73 13.18
N ILE A 35 -18.17 -4.77 12.41
CA ILE A 35 -17.18 -3.81 12.88
C ILE A 35 -17.75 -2.81 13.90
N SER A 36 -19.06 -2.65 13.97
CA SER A 36 -19.71 -1.71 14.90
C SER A 36 -19.55 -2.13 16.38
N LYS A 37 -19.11 -3.36 16.63
CA LYS A 37 -18.86 -3.88 17.99
C LYS A 37 -17.53 -3.45 18.57
N TYR A 38 -16.64 -2.89 17.74
CA TYR A 38 -15.29 -2.51 18.12
C TYR A 38 -15.19 -0.99 18.18
N HIS A 39 -14.62 -0.48 19.26
CA HIS A 39 -14.49 0.97 19.51
C HIS A 39 -13.06 1.38 19.75
N THR A 40 -12.23 0.46 20.26
CA THR A 40 -10.87 0.75 20.67
C THR A 40 -9.86 -0.20 20.01
N TYR A 41 -8.66 0.31 19.81
CA TYR A 41 -7.54 -0.49 19.33
C TYR A 41 -6.24 -0.15 20.06
N ASP A 42 -5.29 -1.06 19.99
CA ASP A 42 -3.92 -0.86 20.42
C ASP A 42 -2.97 -1.63 19.49
N TRP A 43 -1.71 -1.24 19.49
CA TRP A 43 -0.69 -2.01 18.80
C TRP A 43 -0.37 -3.28 19.58
N GLY A 44 -0.17 -4.37 18.86
CA GLY A 44 0.35 -5.60 19.46
C GLY A 44 1.80 -5.40 19.95
N PRO A 45 2.32 -6.33 20.76
CA PRO A 45 3.72 -6.27 21.21
C PRO A 45 4.66 -6.13 19.99
N ALA A 46 5.65 -5.24 20.11
CA ALA A 46 6.60 -4.95 19.02
C ALA A 46 7.43 -6.18 18.57
N ASP A 47 7.52 -7.19 19.42
CA ASP A 47 8.25 -8.43 19.21
C ASP A 47 7.38 -9.56 18.65
N ALA A 48 6.07 -9.32 18.47
CA ALA A 48 5.14 -10.37 18.06
C ALA A 48 5.45 -10.92 16.65
N LEU A 49 5.95 -10.08 15.74
CA LEU A 49 6.31 -10.51 14.39
C LEU A 49 7.39 -9.57 13.79
N PRO A 50 8.54 -10.09 13.40
CA PRO A 50 9.55 -9.28 12.71
C PRO A 50 8.96 -8.74 11.40
N THR A 51 9.34 -7.52 11.00
CA THR A 51 8.92 -6.94 9.71
C THR A 51 9.40 -7.80 8.53
N GLY A 52 10.45 -8.56 8.72
CA GLY A 52 10.97 -9.50 7.72
C GLY A 52 12.13 -8.94 6.89
N ASP A 53 12.31 -7.62 6.86
CA ASP A 53 13.48 -7.00 6.20
C ASP A 53 14.24 -6.12 7.21
N PRO A 54 15.53 -6.43 7.48
CA PRO A 54 16.34 -5.70 8.46
C PRO A 54 16.52 -4.21 8.13
N ARG A 55 16.33 -3.79 6.88
CA ARG A 55 16.40 -2.39 6.45
C ARG A 55 15.19 -1.60 6.94
N LEU A 56 14.04 -2.26 7.10
CA LEU A 56 12.79 -1.67 7.58
C LEU A 56 12.64 -1.83 9.10
N ASP A 57 13.06 -2.98 9.65
CA ASP A 57 12.96 -3.28 11.09
C ASP A 57 13.74 -2.29 11.96
N LYS A 58 14.82 -1.73 11.42
CA LYS A 58 15.72 -0.83 12.13
C LYS A 58 15.55 0.63 11.71
N ASP A 59 14.54 0.93 10.87
CA ASP A 59 14.26 2.28 10.42
C ASP A 59 13.09 2.89 11.21
N PRO A 60 13.37 3.74 12.24
CA PRO A 60 12.32 4.39 13.02
C PRO A 60 11.40 5.25 12.17
N PHE A 61 11.95 5.89 11.12
CA PHE A 61 11.15 6.72 10.21
C PHE A 61 10.07 5.89 9.51
N PHE A 62 10.44 4.70 9.01
CA PHE A 62 9.47 3.79 8.40
C PHE A 62 8.39 3.36 9.41
N GLN A 63 8.81 2.96 10.61
CA GLN A 63 7.88 2.50 11.66
C GLN A 63 6.90 3.59 12.05
N ASP A 64 7.38 4.79 12.35
CA ASP A 64 6.54 5.93 12.76
C ASP A 64 5.54 6.32 11.67
N HIS A 65 5.95 6.26 10.39
CA HIS A 65 5.07 6.61 9.28
C HIS A 65 3.98 5.54 9.03
N VAL A 66 4.32 4.26 9.13
CA VAL A 66 3.32 3.19 9.04
C VAL A 66 2.31 3.31 10.17
N GLN A 67 2.79 3.50 11.41
CA GLN A 67 1.92 3.66 12.56
C GLN A 67 1.00 4.87 12.41
N GLY A 68 1.54 6.04 12.11
CA GLY A 68 0.76 7.27 11.95
C GLY A 68 -0.29 7.17 10.84
N ALA A 69 0.04 6.54 9.69
CA ALA A 69 -0.90 6.34 8.60
C ALA A 69 -2.05 5.39 8.98
N VAL A 70 -1.74 4.32 9.72
CA VAL A 70 -2.74 3.37 10.24
C VAL A 70 -3.64 4.03 11.27
N GLU A 71 -3.07 4.74 12.26
CA GLU A 71 -3.81 5.45 13.31
C GLU A 71 -4.79 6.47 12.71
N LYS A 72 -4.33 7.27 11.74
CA LYS A 72 -5.17 8.19 10.98
C LYS A 72 -6.33 7.46 10.29
N SER A 73 -6.06 6.29 9.74
CA SER A 73 -7.07 5.49 9.05
C SER A 73 -8.07 4.85 10.01
N MET A 74 -7.64 4.42 11.20
CA MET A 74 -8.50 3.88 12.27
C MET A 74 -9.39 5.00 12.85
N ALA A 75 -8.82 6.15 13.16
CA ALA A 75 -9.57 7.32 13.65
C ALA A 75 -10.64 7.77 12.63
N GLY A 76 -10.34 7.76 11.34
CA GLY A 76 -11.30 8.05 10.27
C GLY A 76 -12.47 7.05 10.18
N ARG A 77 -12.44 5.97 10.96
CA ARG A 77 -13.51 4.97 11.10
C ARG A 77 -14.18 4.96 12.46
N GLY A 78 -13.84 5.94 13.31
CA GLY A 78 -14.40 6.07 14.65
C GLY A 78 -13.79 5.10 15.66
N LEU A 79 -12.64 4.51 15.36
CA LEU A 79 -11.90 3.67 16.28
C LEU A 79 -10.86 4.52 17.02
N GLU A 80 -10.82 4.41 18.34
CA GLU A 80 -9.97 5.21 19.21
C GLU A 80 -8.83 4.38 19.79
N TRP A 81 -7.70 5.02 20.06
CA TRP A 81 -6.60 4.38 20.79
C TRP A 81 -7.04 4.05 22.22
N ALA A 82 -6.80 2.82 22.66
CA ALA A 82 -7.09 2.39 24.02
C ALA A 82 -6.10 3.02 25.00
N THR A 83 -6.56 4.01 25.78
CA THR A 83 -5.74 4.67 26.80
C THR A 83 -5.79 3.94 28.16
N THR A 84 -6.78 3.11 28.36
CA THR A 84 -6.99 2.34 29.59
C THR A 84 -7.67 1.01 29.28
N GLY A 85 -7.35 -0.05 30.02
CA GLY A 85 -7.98 -1.35 29.86
C GLY A 85 -7.43 -2.18 28.70
N SER A 86 -8.18 -3.20 28.32
CA SER A 86 -7.84 -4.03 27.17
C SER A 86 -8.50 -3.44 25.91
N PRO A 87 -7.79 -3.32 24.79
CA PRO A 87 -8.36 -2.87 23.54
C PRO A 87 -9.36 -3.91 22.99
N ASP A 88 -10.29 -3.47 22.14
CA ASP A 88 -11.14 -4.38 21.38
C ASP A 88 -10.39 -5.05 20.24
N LEU A 89 -9.50 -4.29 19.61
CA LEU A 89 -8.69 -4.74 18.47
C LEU A 89 -7.20 -4.60 18.76
N ARG A 90 -6.41 -5.51 18.23
CA ARG A 90 -4.95 -5.39 18.14
C ARG A 90 -4.53 -5.25 16.70
N ILE A 91 -3.60 -4.32 16.48
CA ILE A 91 -3.04 -4.05 15.17
C ILE A 91 -1.62 -4.61 15.12
N HIS A 92 -1.30 -5.29 14.02
CA HIS A 92 0.07 -5.69 13.68
C HIS A 92 0.34 -5.26 12.24
N TYR A 93 1.60 -4.97 11.94
CA TYR A 93 2.02 -4.83 10.55
C TYR A 93 3.27 -5.67 10.28
N HIS A 94 3.42 -6.02 9.01
CA HIS A 94 4.58 -6.73 8.49
C HIS A 94 5.01 -6.06 7.20
N ALA A 95 6.31 -5.87 7.04
CA ALA A 95 6.85 -5.36 5.80
C ALA A 95 8.01 -6.24 5.35
N ASN A 96 8.08 -6.50 4.05
CA ASN A 96 9.16 -7.27 3.44
C ASN A 96 9.52 -6.68 2.08
N ILE A 97 10.79 -6.75 1.73
CA ILE A 97 11.29 -6.42 0.39
C ILE A 97 11.82 -7.69 -0.25
N SER A 98 11.38 -7.96 -1.47
CA SER A 98 11.80 -9.13 -2.23
C SER A 98 12.12 -8.78 -3.68
N GLU A 99 13.10 -9.46 -4.25
CA GLU A 99 13.32 -9.38 -5.69
C GLU A 99 12.16 -9.98 -6.48
N ARG A 100 11.78 -9.30 -7.54
CA ARG A 100 10.80 -9.72 -8.53
C ARG A 100 11.41 -9.72 -9.91
N ILE A 101 10.95 -10.65 -10.71
CA ILE A 101 11.32 -10.76 -12.12
C ILE A 101 10.16 -10.23 -12.93
N GLU A 102 10.42 -9.22 -13.76
CA GLU A 102 9.48 -8.75 -14.77
C GLU A 102 9.95 -9.23 -16.15
N ILE A 103 9.07 -9.96 -16.82
CA ILE A 103 9.27 -10.34 -18.21
C ILE A 103 8.50 -9.31 -19.03
N ASP A 104 9.19 -8.63 -19.94
CA ASP A 104 8.60 -7.60 -20.80
C ASP A 104 7.28 -8.11 -21.43
N GLN A 105 6.24 -7.27 -21.36
CA GLN A 105 4.92 -7.59 -21.97
C GLN A 105 5.02 -7.86 -23.47
N LEU A 106 5.96 -7.22 -24.14
CA LEU A 106 6.21 -7.48 -25.57
C LEU A 106 6.61 -8.92 -25.86
N ASP A 107 7.35 -9.55 -24.94
CA ASP A 107 7.74 -10.95 -25.07
C ASP A 107 6.56 -11.90 -24.79
N ARG A 108 5.58 -11.48 -24.02
CA ARG A 108 4.35 -12.25 -23.75
C ARG A 108 3.37 -12.21 -24.92
N ASP A 109 3.24 -11.04 -25.56
CA ASP A 109 2.22 -10.81 -26.62
C ASP A 109 2.68 -11.31 -27.99
N ARG A 110 3.99 -11.40 -28.22
CA ARG A 110 4.57 -11.76 -29.52
C ARG A 110 5.23 -13.12 -29.57
N GLY A 111 5.26 -13.86 -28.44
CA GLY A 111 6.05 -15.08 -28.36
C GLY A 111 7.55 -14.78 -28.48
N TYR A 112 8.38 -15.72 -28.13
CA TYR A 112 9.83 -15.58 -28.14
C TYR A 112 10.34 -14.75 -29.33
N CYS A 113 11.19 -13.78 -29.01
CA CYS A 113 11.97 -13.02 -29.97
C CYS A 113 12.42 -13.85 -31.17
N SER A 114 11.91 -13.56 -32.34
CA SER A 114 12.28 -14.21 -33.59
C SER A 114 13.20 -13.29 -34.40
N GLY A 115 14.50 -13.32 -34.10
CA GLY A 115 15.51 -12.56 -34.86
C GLY A 115 16.92 -12.78 -34.31
N GLU A 116 17.94 -12.73 -35.17
CA GLU A 116 19.33 -12.78 -34.74
C GLU A 116 19.63 -11.61 -33.80
N GLY A 117 20.08 -11.91 -32.57
CA GLY A 117 20.49 -10.92 -31.56
C GLY A 117 19.40 -10.51 -30.56
N CYS A 118 18.22 -11.11 -30.59
CA CYS A 118 17.17 -10.83 -29.63
C CYS A 118 17.37 -11.62 -28.34
N THR A 119 17.68 -10.91 -27.25
CA THR A 119 17.76 -11.47 -25.91
C THR A 119 16.51 -11.05 -25.14
N PRO A 120 15.73 -11.97 -24.54
CA PRO A 120 14.62 -11.59 -23.66
C PRO A 120 15.14 -10.68 -22.55
N ALA A 121 14.55 -9.49 -22.43
CA ALA A 121 14.93 -8.58 -21.34
C ALA A 121 14.24 -9.06 -20.06
N VAL A 122 14.99 -9.79 -19.24
CA VAL A 122 14.58 -10.11 -17.87
C VAL A 122 15.04 -8.97 -16.97
N MET A 123 14.10 -8.20 -16.44
CA MET A 123 14.38 -7.13 -15.49
C MET A 123 14.06 -7.61 -14.09
N THR A 124 15.01 -7.49 -13.17
CA THR A 124 14.78 -7.68 -11.74
C THR A 124 14.52 -6.32 -11.10
N TYR A 125 13.56 -6.28 -10.19
CA TYR A 125 13.29 -5.10 -9.36
C TYR A 125 12.94 -5.53 -7.95
N GLU A 126 13.19 -4.66 -6.97
CA GLU A 126 12.73 -4.88 -5.61
C GLU A 126 11.28 -4.42 -5.44
N ALA A 127 10.46 -5.30 -4.87
CA ALA A 127 9.08 -5.00 -4.50
C ALA A 127 8.92 -5.11 -2.99
N GLY A 128 8.39 -4.04 -2.39
CA GLY A 128 7.95 -4.02 -1.00
C GLY A 128 6.53 -4.56 -0.87
N THR A 129 6.30 -5.32 0.18
CA THR A 129 4.96 -5.76 0.58
C THR A 129 4.72 -5.28 2.01
N LEU A 130 3.67 -4.49 2.21
CA LEU A 130 3.17 -4.09 3.52
C LEU A 130 1.88 -4.86 3.79
N VAL A 131 1.81 -5.51 4.95
CA VAL A 131 0.62 -6.21 5.45
C VAL A 131 0.19 -5.54 6.75
N ILE A 132 -1.10 -5.32 6.92
CA ILE A 132 -1.70 -4.83 8.16
C ILE A 132 -2.75 -5.83 8.61
N ASP A 133 -2.61 -6.33 9.82
CA ASP A 133 -3.52 -7.26 10.47
C ASP A 133 -4.30 -6.55 11.57
N VAL A 134 -5.61 -6.78 11.58
CA VAL A 134 -6.50 -6.38 12.64
C VAL A 134 -7.07 -7.64 13.29
N ILE A 135 -6.86 -7.77 14.58
CA ILE A 135 -7.12 -8.96 15.38
C ILE A 135 -8.10 -8.62 16.50
N ASP A 136 -9.14 -9.40 16.67
CA ASP A 136 -10.02 -9.30 17.84
C ASP A 136 -9.21 -9.67 19.09
N ALA A 137 -9.02 -8.70 20.00
CA ALA A 137 -8.12 -8.86 21.14
C ALA A 137 -8.62 -9.90 22.15
N ARG A 138 -9.94 -10.14 22.22
CA ARG A 138 -10.56 -11.08 23.13
C ARG A 138 -10.43 -12.53 22.64
N THR A 139 -10.60 -12.74 21.33
CA THR A 139 -10.60 -14.09 20.73
C THR A 139 -9.27 -14.48 20.09
N ASN A 140 -8.37 -13.50 19.93
CA ASN A 140 -7.12 -13.59 19.20
C ASN A 140 -7.30 -14.07 17.74
N LYS A 141 -8.44 -13.76 17.12
CA LYS A 141 -8.74 -14.10 15.72
C LYS A 141 -8.48 -12.92 14.82
N LEU A 142 -7.89 -13.19 13.67
CA LEU A 142 -7.78 -12.24 12.59
C LEU A 142 -9.17 -11.87 12.08
N VAL A 143 -9.54 -10.60 12.13
CA VAL A 143 -10.83 -10.10 11.65
C VAL A 143 -10.71 -9.36 10.33
N TRP A 144 -9.53 -8.78 10.07
CA TRP A 144 -9.23 -8.16 8.78
C TRP A 144 -7.73 -8.20 8.52
N ARG A 145 -7.37 -8.37 7.26
CA ARG A 145 -6.01 -8.22 6.74
C ARG A 145 -6.04 -7.39 5.48
N GLY A 146 -5.24 -6.34 5.43
CA GLY A 146 -4.94 -5.60 4.21
C GLY A 146 -3.50 -5.86 3.78
N TRP A 147 -3.24 -5.90 2.47
CA TRP A 147 -1.87 -5.91 1.98
C TRP A 147 -1.72 -5.08 0.71
N ALA A 148 -0.56 -4.45 0.60
CA ALA A 148 -0.16 -3.66 -0.55
C ALA A 148 1.22 -4.09 -1.02
N GLN A 149 1.41 -4.16 -2.34
CA GLN A 149 2.69 -4.45 -2.96
C GLN A 149 3.01 -3.39 -4.01
N HIS A 150 4.23 -2.88 -3.95
CA HIS A 150 4.71 -1.84 -4.86
C HIS A 150 6.22 -1.95 -5.09
N ALA A 151 6.70 -1.46 -6.24
CA ALA A 151 8.15 -1.32 -6.47
C ALA A 151 8.73 -0.29 -5.49
N VAL A 152 9.84 -0.64 -4.82
CA VAL A 152 10.47 0.22 -3.80
C VAL A 152 11.62 1.06 -4.32
N LYS A 153 11.76 1.17 -5.65
CA LYS A 153 12.82 1.96 -6.27
C LYS A 153 12.84 3.40 -5.74
N GLY A 154 13.95 3.80 -5.14
CA GLY A 154 14.15 5.12 -4.56
C GLY A 154 13.40 5.38 -3.25
N MET A 155 12.67 4.40 -2.71
CA MET A 155 11.93 4.56 -1.46
C MET A 155 12.88 4.58 -0.25
N LEU A 156 13.86 3.70 -0.24
CA LEU A 156 14.80 3.57 0.90
C LEU A 156 15.78 4.73 0.99
N GLU A 157 16.03 5.43 -0.12
CA GLU A 157 16.95 6.55 -0.19
C GLU A 157 16.28 7.93 -0.05
N ASN A 158 14.93 7.96 -0.06
CA ASN A 158 14.18 9.23 -0.06
C ASN A 158 12.95 9.16 0.84
N GLN A 159 12.99 9.89 1.95
CA GLN A 159 11.93 9.92 2.97
C GLN A 159 10.59 10.42 2.43
N ASP A 160 10.58 11.43 1.54
CA ASP A 160 9.33 11.93 0.95
C ASP A 160 8.67 10.88 0.05
N THR A 161 9.48 10.09 -0.65
CA THR A 161 8.99 8.98 -1.46
C THR A 161 8.45 7.87 -0.58
N MET A 162 9.15 7.52 0.50
CA MET A 162 8.71 6.54 1.49
C MET A 162 7.38 6.96 2.11
N THR A 163 7.27 8.17 2.64
CA THR A 163 6.04 8.72 3.22
C THR A 163 4.87 8.60 2.25
N ARG A 164 5.03 9.09 1.03
CA ARG A 164 3.96 9.05 0.02
C ARG A 164 3.52 7.64 -0.33
N GLN A 165 4.44 6.70 -0.46
CA GLN A 165 4.12 5.30 -0.77
C GLN A 165 3.43 4.60 0.40
N ILE A 166 3.85 4.86 1.64
CA ILE A 166 3.20 4.33 2.84
C ILE A 166 1.77 4.87 2.95
N ASP A 167 1.60 6.19 2.83
CA ASP A 167 0.29 6.84 2.92
C ASP A 167 -0.67 6.29 1.86
N GLU A 168 -0.20 6.15 0.62
CA GLU A 168 -1.00 5.58 -0.47
C GLU A 168 -1.36 4.11 -0.19
N ALA A 169 -0.41 3.29 0.24
CA ALA A 169 -0.62 1.89 0.55
C ALA A 169 -1.68 1.72 1.64
N VAL A 170 -1.50 2.41 2.77
CA VAL A 170 -2.41 2.34 3.91
C VAL A 170 -3.80 2.87 3.53
N ALA A 171 -3.89 4.03 2.88
CA ALA A 171 -5.17 4.57 2.45
C ALA A 171 -5.94 3.63 1.52
N ARG A 172 -5.25 2.99 0.55
CA ARG A 172 -5.86 2.03 -0.38
C ARG A 172 -6.27 0.72 0.30
N MET A 173 -5.48 0.23 1.26
CA MET A 173 -5.86 -0.93 2.07
C MET A 173 -7.11 -0.62 2.90
N PHE A 174 -7.10 0.49 3.63
CA PHE A 174 -8.22 0.88 4.47
C PHE A 174 -9.47 1.30 3.69
N ALA A 175 -9.38 1.69 2.43
CA ALA A 175 -10.56 1.85 1.58
C ALA A 175 -11.41 0.56 1.48
N ARG A 176 -10.80 -0.60 1.76
CA ARG A 176 -11.44 -1.93 1.80
C ARG A 176 -11.76 -2.43 3.21
N PHE A 177 -11.39 -1.67 4.24
CA PHE A 177 -11.75 -1.98 5.62
C PHE A 177 -13.26 -1.77 5.81
N PRO A 178 -13.97 -2.68 6.52
CA PRO A 178 -15.39 -2.53 6.77
C PRO A 178 -15.76 -1.19 7.42
N ARG A 179 -16.94 -0.69 7.09
CA ARG A 179 -17.52 0.51 7.72
C ARG A 179 -18.67 0.10 8.62
N PRO A 180 -18.84 0.76 9.76
CA PRO A 180 -20.08 0.63 10.51
C PRO A 180 -21.29 0.99 9.61
N LEU A 181 -22.36 0.22 9.70
CA LEU A 181 -23.61 0.47 8.98
C LEU A 181 -24.36 1.63 9.61
#